data_b7c919f5724e5eb60584a0ae60bb0a48
#
_entry.id   b7c919f5724e5eb60584a0ae60bb0a48
#
_cell.length_a   1.000
_cell.length_b   1.000
_cell.length_c   1.000
_cell.angle_alpha   90.00
_cell.angle_beta   90.00
_cell.angle_gamma   90.00
#
_symmetry.space_group_name_H-M   'P 1'
#
loop_
_entity.id
_entity.type
_entity.pdbx_description
1 polymer ?
#
loop_
_entity_poly.entity_id
_entity_poly.type
_entity_poly.pdbx_seq_one_letter_code
_entity_poly.pdbx_strand_id
1 'polypeptide(L)'
;MADRHEADPRASPQADPQADPQAVDPRAVRAGFARAAANYDRAAALQREIGSRMMQRLDVVRIAPRAILDAGCGTGEALAELAARYPHARLFGIDCAYPMVASARRRSDAGASLLRRLLRPVAGGLGGGAPWLVCADLLALPLAPRSIDLVWSNLALQWVNDLPAAFEGFRRVLRVGGLLSFTTFGPDTLREVREAFAGLGPGTHTSRFIDMHDIGDMLVHGGFADPVMDMEKLTLTYATPQAMLGELKAIGATNRTLGRPRGLTGRKTWAAMLARLEVLAKDGRIPATFEVVYGHAWKAEPTRTPEGHAIVTLTRPGAAR
;
A
#
# COMPACT_ATOMS: atom_id res chain seq x y z
N MET A 1 -11.49 43.54 27.23
CA MET A 1 -10.11 43.25 26.81
C MET A 1 -9.97 41.74 26.80
N ALA A 2 -10.11 41.11 25.65
CA ALA A 2 -10.03 39.66 25.51
C ALA A 2 -8.65 39.33 24.93
N ASP A 3 -7.87 38.62 25.71
CA ASP A 3 -6.53 38.18 25.41
C ASP A 3 -6.61 37.05 24.36
N ARG A 4 -6.17 37.31 23.12
CA ARG A 4 -6.04 36.31 22.09
C ARG A 4 -4.67 35.66 22.24
N HIS A 5 -4.63 34.48 22.83
CA HIS A 5 -3.46 33.61 22.74
C HIS A 5 -3.25 33.21 21.27
N GLU A 6 -2.33 33.88 20.60
CA GLU A 6 -1.77 33.42 19.34
C GLU A 6 -0.95 32.13 19.58
N ALA A 7 -1.42 31.02 19.02
CA ALA A 7 -0.67 29.76 19.04
C ALA A 7 0.59 29.90 18.19
N ASP A 8 1.75 29.63 18.78
CA ASP A 8 3.05 29.59 18.08
C ASP A 8 3.03 28.53 16.97
N PRO A 9 3.17 28.92 15.70
CA PRO A 9 3.16 27.98 14.58
C PRO A 9 4.38 27.05 14.53
N ARG A 10 5.34 27.17 15.47
CA ARG A 10 6.55 26.33 15.56
C ARG A 10 6.48 25.30 16.67
N ALA A 11 5.41 25.25 17.46
CA ALA A 11 5.23 24.22 18.46
C ALA A 11 5.02 22.87 17.75
N SER A 12 6.00 21.99 17.83
CA SER A 12 5.83 20.58 17.45
C SER A 12 4.66 20.02 18.26
N PRO A 13 3.66 19.39 17.64
CA PRO A 13 2.58 18.77 18.39
C PRO A 13 3.18 17.78 19.38
N GLN A 14 2.91 17.98 20.66
CA GLN A 14 3.27 17.05 21.71
C GLN A 14 2.66 15.70 21.33
N ALA A 15 3.50 14.65 21.32
CA ALA A 15 3.03 13.30 21.05
C ALA A 15 1.97 12.95 22.11
N ASP A 16 0.82 12.47 21.66
CA ASP A 16 -0.22 11.96 22.54
C ASP A 16 0.39 10.82 23.37
N PRO A 17 0.43 10.93 24.71
CA PRO A 17 1.03 9.90 25.57
C PRO A 17 0.30 8.57 25.51
N GLN A 18 -0.88 8.48 24.87
CA GLN A 18 -1.66 7.26 24.64
C GLN A 18 -1.49 6.66 23.23
N ALA A 19 -0.69 7.30 22.36
CA ALA A 19 -0.48 6.77 21.01
C ALA A 19 0.29 5.45 21.06
N ASP A 20 -0.20 4.42 20.35
CA ASP A 20 0.48 3.13 20.18
C ASP A 20 1.89 3.37 19.63
N PRO A 21 2.96 2.97 20.35
CA PRO A 21 4.34 3.13 19.87
C PRO A 21 4.60 2.40 18.55
N GLN A 22 3.82 1.36 18.23
CA GLN A 22 3.91 0.61 16.98
C GLN A 22 3.14 1.26 15.83
N ALA A 23 2.29 2.25 16.11
CA ALA A 23 1.60 2.99 15.07
C ALA A 23 2.59 3.72 14.18
N VAL A 24 2.29 3.75 12.90
CA VAL A 24 3.10 4.40 11.87
C VAL A 24 2.87 5.91 11.93
N ASP A 25 3.94 6.69 11.81
CA ASP A 25 3.88 8.15 11.68
C ASP A 25 3.60 8.54 10.22
N PRO A 26 2.39 9.01 9.86
CA PRO A 26 2.04 9.28 8.46
C PRO A 26 2.90 10.38 7.82
N ARG A 27 3.38 11.35 8.63
CA ARG A 27 4.28 12.42 8.16
C ARG A 27 5.65 11.84 7.81
N ALA A 28 6.18 10.94 8.64
CA ALA A 28 7.46 10.28 8.40
C ALA A 28 7.38 9.33 7.19
N VAL A 29 6.26 8.64 6.97
CA VAL A 29 6.00 7.82 5.78
C VAL A 29 6.04 8.69 4.53
N ARG A 30 5.20 9.72 4.47
CA ARG A 30 5.15 10.66 3.34
C ARG A 30 6.53 11.25 3.02
N ALA A 31 7.25 11.73 4.04
CA ALA A 31 8.58 12.28 3.87
C ALA A 31 9.61 11.23 3.41
N GLY A 32 9.46 9.97 3.82
CA GLY A 32 10.30 8.86 3.40
C GLY A 32 10.15 8.58 1.92
N PHE A 33 8.94 8.36 1.47
CA PHE A 33 8.63 8.11 0.05
C PHE A 33 8.94 9.31 -0.84
N ALA A 34 8.68 10.53 -0.35
CA ALA A 34 9.07 11.74 -1.09
C ALA A 34 10.57 11.81 -1.38
N ARG A 35 11.42 11.42 -0.42
CA ARG A 35 12.88 11.37 -0.62
C ARG A 35 13.31 10.21 -1.52
N ALA A 36 12.63 9.07 -1.43
CA ALA A 36 12.95 7.89 -2.22
C ALA A 36 12.55 8.03 -3.70
N ALA A 37 11.57 8.86 -4.03
CA ALA A 37 10.91 8.92 -5.34
C ALA A 37 11.86 8.98 -6.55
N ALA A 38 12.99 9.69 -6.44
CA ALA A 38 13.95 9.83 -7.54
C ALA A 38 14.72 8.54 -7.87
N ASN A 39 14.90 7.65 -6.88
CA ASN A 39 15.68 6.42 -7.01
C ASN A 39 14.85 5.16 -6.75
N TYR A 40 13.56 5.31 -6.48
CA TYR A 40 12.66 4.25 -6.05
C TYR A 40 12.68 3.05 -7.01
N ASP A 41 12.52 3.31 -8.30
CA ASP A 41 12.44 2.27 -9.33
C ASP A 41 13.70 1.38 -9.41
N ARG A 42 14.87 1.92 -9.08
CA ARG A 42 16.12 1.15 -9.06
C ARG A 42 16.19 0.16 -7.90
N ALA A 43 15.60 0.53 -6.77
CA ALA A 43 15.64 -0.25 -5.55
C ALA A 43 14.40 -1.12 -5.33
N ALA A 44 13.30 -0.89 -6.04
CA ALA A 44 12.00 -1.52 -5.82
C ALA A 44 11.84 -2.89 -6.51
N ALA A 45 12.92 -3.71 -6.56
CA ALA A 45 12.88 -5.02 -7.20
C ALA A 45 11.87 -5.96 -6.53
N LEU A 46 11.83 -5.98 -5.21
CA LEU A 46 10.87 -6.78 -4.44
C LEU A 46 9.42 -6.35 -4.71
N GLN A 47 9.17 -5.04 -4.73
CA GLN A 47 7.82 -4.49 -4.99
C GLN A 47 7.32 -4.85 -6.38
N ARG A 48 8.22 -4.84 -7.37
CA ARG A 48 7.90 -5.28 -8.75
C ARG A 48 7.58 -6.75 -8.81
N GLU A 49 8.41 -7.59 -8.20
CA GLU A 49 8.19 -9.04 -8.17
C GLU A 49 6.84 -9.37 -7.53
N ILE A 50 6.54 -8.75 -6.37
CA ILE A 50 5.26 -8.93 -5.68
C ILE A 50 4.09 -8.43 -6.55
N GLY A 51 4.23 -7.25 -7.18
CA GLY A 51 3.24 -6.71 -8.10
C GLY A 51 2.99 -7.63 -9.30
N SER A 52 4.05 -8.19 -9.90
CA SER A 52 3.93 -9.17 -10.99
C SER A 52 3.17 -10.44 -10.56
N ARG A 53 3.49 -11.00 -9.40
CA ARG A 53 2.76 -12.15 -8.84
C ARG A 53 1.30 -11.82 -8.54
N MET A 54 1.03 -10.64 -8.03
CA MET A 54 -0.33 -10.15 -7.79
C MET A 54 -1.08 -9.98 -9.12
N MET A 55 -0.42 -9.50 -10.20
CA MET A 55 -1.01 -9.39 -11.54
C MET A 55 -1.37 -10.75 -12.13
N GLN A 56 -0.51 -11.77 -11.95
CA GLN A 56 -0.79 -13.15 -12.37
C GLN A 56 -2.01 -13.74 -11.66
N ARG A 57 -2.25 -13.39 -10.39
CA ARG A 57 -3.44 -13.84 -9.66
C ARG A 57 -4.75 -13.31 -10.25
N LEU A 58 -4.71 -12.22 -11.02
CA LEU A 58 -5.87 -11.75 -11.78
C LEU A 58 -6.21 -12.63 -12.99
N ASP A 59 -5.33 -13.57 -13.41
CA ASP A 59 -5.59 -14.45 -14.57
C ASP A 59 -6.74 -15.43 -14.31
N VAL A 60 -6.93 -15.79 -13.03
CA VAL A 60 -8.02 -16.69 -12.61
C VAL A 60 -9.29 -15.94 -12.21
N VAL A 61 -9.24 -14.61 -12.17
CA VAL A 61 -10.36 -13.76 -11.78
C VAL A 61 -11.09 -13.22 -13.01
N ARG A 62 -12.37 -13.53 -13.12
CA ARG A 62 -13.21 -13.05 -14.24
C ARG A 62 -13.72 -11.65 -13.95
N ILE A 63 -12.95 -10.63 -14.37
CA ILE A 63 -13.35 -9.24 -14.25
C ILE A 63 -13.02 -8.46 -15.53
N ALA A 64 -13.91 -7.58 -15.96
CA ALA A 64 -13.71 -6.64 -17.07
C ALA A 64 -13.92 -5.20 -16.56
N PRO A 65 -12.96 -4.64 -15.82
CA PRO A 65 -13.11 -3.35 -15.16
C PRO A 65 -13.10 -2.21 -16.19
N ARG A 66 -14.00 -1.23 -16.00
CA ARG A 66 -14.05 0.03 -16.77
C ARG A 66 -13.36 1.18 -16.04
N ALA A 67 -13.16 1.02 -14.74
CA ALA A 67 -12.49 2.00 -13.89
C ALA A 67 -11.65 1.27 -12.83
N ILE A 68 -10.36 1.56 -12.80
CA ILE A 68 -9.39 0.93 -11.90
C ILE A 68 -8.72 1.99 -11.05
N LEU A 69 -8.65 1.77 -9.75
CA LEU A 69 -7.88 2.57 -8.81
C LEU A 69 -6.60 1.80 -8.41
N ASP A 70 -5.43 2.39 -8.64
CA ASP A 70 -4.17 1.99 -8.02
C ASP A 70 -3.97 2.82 -6.74
N ALA A 71 -4.21 2.19 -5.60
CA ALA A 71 -4.19 2.80 -4.27
C ALA A 71 -2.81 2.60 -3.62
N GLY A 72 -2.02 3.67 -3.57
CA GLY A 72 -0.59 3.65 -3.27
C GLY A 72 0.24 3.43 -4.53
N CYS A 73 -0.07 4.18 -5.60
CA CYS A 73 0.47 3.94 -6.94
C CYS A 73 1.99 4.20 -7.07
N GLY A 74 2.62 4.82 -6.08
CA GLY A 74 4.05 5.14 -6.12
C GLY A 74 4.44 5.88 -7.40
N THR A 75 5.42 5.35 -8.11
CA THR A 75 5.93 5.89 -9.40
C THR A 75 5.09 5.48 -10.61
N GLY A 76 3.95 4.78 -10.41
CA GLY A 76 3.00 4.43 -11.46
C GLY A 76 3.38 3.21 -12.30
N GLU A 77 4.19 2.30 -11.80
CA GLU A 77 4.62 1.10 -12.52
C GLU A 77 3.43 0.19 -12.81
N ALA A 78 2.64 -0.16 -11.78
CA ALA A 78 1.46 -1.00 -11.94
C ALA A 78 0.40 -0.38 -12.85
N LEU A 79 0.29 0.95 -12.91
CA LEU A 79 -0.64 1.63 -13.83
C LEU A 79 -0.34 1.32 -15.30
N ALA A 80 0.94 1.15 -15.68
CA ALA A 80 1.30 0.79 -17.05
C ALA A 80 0.88 -0.66 -17.38
N GLU A 81 1.08 -1.58 -16.45
CA GLU A 81 0.68 -2.99 -16.60
C GLU A 81 -0.85 -3.14 -16.63
N LEU A 82 -1.56 -2.43 -15.74
CA LEU A 82 -3.02 -2.39 -15.71
C LEU A 82 -3.59 -1.79 -17.00
N ALA A 83 -2.93 -0.76 -17.58
CA ALA A 83 -3.32 -0.19 -18.88
C ALA A 83 -3.17 -1.19 -20.03
N ALA A 84 -2.10 -1.98 -20.03
CA ALA A 84 -1.87 -3.00 -21.03
C ALA A 84 -2.88 -4.15 -20.92
N ARG A 85 -3.19 -4.57 -19.68
CA ARG A 85 -4.15 -5.66 -19.42
C ARG A 85 -5.61 -5.25 -19.68
N TYR A 86 -5.97 -4.01 -19.34
CA TYR A 86 -7.33 -3.48 -19.46
C TYR A 86 -7.36 -2.19 -20.30
N PRO A 87 -7.16 -2.29 -21.62
CA PRO A 87 -6.93 -1.12 -22.49
C PRO A 87 -8.11 -0.15 -22.58
N HIS A 88 -9.30 -0.60 -22.20
CA HIS A 88 -10.53 0.21 -22.19
C HIS A 88 -10.86 0.79 -20.80
N ALA A 89 -10.10 0.45 -19.77
CA ALA A 89 -10.32 0.96 -18.43
C ALA A 89 -9.81 2.40 -18.26
N ARG A 90 -10.52 3.19 -17.50
CA ARG A 90 -10.02 4.45 -16.95
C ARG A 90 -9.18 4.15 -15.72
N LEU A 91 -7.97 4.70 -15.67
CA LEU A 91 -7.04 4.47 -14.58
C LEU A 91 -6.95 5.67 -13.66
N PHE A 92 -6.97 5.40 -12.38
CA PHE A 92 -6.78 6.36 -11.30
C PHE A 92 -5.61 5.90 -10.45
N GLY A 93 -4.68 6.79 -10.13
CA GLY A 93 -3.57 6.52 -9.23
C GLY A 93 -3.58 7.49 -8.07
N ILE A 94 -3.47 6.97 -6.86
CA ILE A 94 -3.41 7.77 -5.62
C ILE A 94 -2.17 7.39 -4.84
N ASP A 95 -1.41 8.40 -4.39
CA ASP A 95 -0.30 8.23 -3.47
C ASP A 95 -0.23 9.43 -2.51
N CYS A 96 0.17 9.19 -1.27
CA CYS A 96 0.28 10.25 -0.26
C CYS A 96 1.51 11.17 -0.46
N ALA A 97 2.51 10.74 -1.22
CA ALA A 97 3.73 11.50 -1.48
C ALA A 97 3.70 12.16 -2.87
N TYR A 98 3.58 13.47 -2.92
CA TYR A 98 3.54 14.22 -4.18
C TYR A 98 4.68 13.91 -5.16
N PRO A 99 5.97 13.74 -4.74
CA PRO A 99 7.04 13.36 -5.66
C PRO A 99 6.84 11.99 -6.33
N MET A 100 6.15 11.05 -5.68
CA MET A 100 5.74 9.77 -6.28
C MET A 100 4.74 10.01 -7.39
N VAL A 101 3.66 10.75 -7.11
CA VAL A 101 2.63 11.14 -8.10
C VAL A 101 3.25 11.89 -9.29
N ALA A 102 4.20 12.80 -9.03
CA ALA A 102 4.91 13.51 -10.10
C ALA A 102 5.77 12.56 -10.96
N SER A 103 6.36 11.53 -10.36
CA SER A 103 7.10 10.49 -11.10
C SER A 103 6.16 9.63 -11.94
N ALA A 104 5.03 9.21 -11.39
CA ALA A 104 3.98 8.48 -12.11
C ALA A 104 3.48 9.28 -13.33
N ARG A 105 3.30 10.60 -13.18
CA ARG A 105 2.91 11.47 -14.28
C ARG A 105 3.96 11.51 -15.39
N ARG A 106 5.24 11.68 -15.05
CA ARG A 106 6.34 11.66 -16.02
C ARG A 106 6.41 10.32 -16.78
N ARG A 107 6.25 9.20 -16.08
CA ARG A 107 6.19 7.86 -16.68
C ARG A 107 5.04 7.74 -17.68
N SER A 108 3.86 8.15 -17.29
CA SER A 108 2.67 8.15 -18.17
C SER A 108 2.86 9.04 -19.41
N ASP A 109 3.46 10.21 -19.24
CA ASP A 109 3.73 11.14 -20.35
C ASP A 109 4.82 10.60 -21.31
N ALA A 110 5.84 9.91 -20.80
CA ALA A 110 6.89 9.28 -21.61
C ALA A 110 6.38 8.10 -22.45
N GLY A 111 5.42 7.33 -21.92
CA GLY A 111 4.79 6.21 -22.63
C GLY A 111 3.72 6.64 -23.66
N ALA A 112 3.31 7.91 -23.68
CA ALA A 112 2.31 8.39 -24.61
C ALA A 112 2.94 8.73 -25.97
N SER A 113 2.37 8.19 -27.09
CA SER A 113 2.76 8.60 -28.45
C SER A 113 2.52 10.11 -28.65
N LEU A 114 3.30 10.73 -29.53
CA LEU A 114 3.18 12.17 -29.85
C LEU A 114 1.76 12.54 -30.27
N LEU A 115 1.11 11.68 -31.05
CA LEU A 115 -0.28 11.83 -31.51
C LEU A 115 -1.26 11.81 -30.32
N ARG A 116 -1.04 10.92 -29.34
CA ARG A 116 -1.87 10.83 -28.13
C ARG A 116 -1.71 12.05 -27.23
N ARG A 117 -0.51 12.66 -27.20
CA ARG A 117 -0.25 13.94 -26.46
C ARG A 117 -0.99 15.11 -27.10
N LEU A 118 -1.05 15.17 -28.44
CA LEU A 118 -1.75 16.22 -29.20
C LEU A 118 -3.27 16.12 -29.12
N LEU A 119 -3.83 14.91 -29.07
CA LEU A 119 -5.27 14.66 -29.01
C LEU A 119 -5.85 14.63 -27.59
N ARG A 120 -5.03 14.83 -26.56
CA ARG A 120 -5.39 14.78 -25.15
C ARG A 120 -6.59 15.68 -24.75
N PRO A 121 -6.79 16.90 -25.31
CA PRO A 121 -7.96 17.73 -24.99
C PRO A 121 -9.29 17.21 -25.54
N VAL A 122 -9.27 16.37 -26.57
CA VAL A 122 -10.47 15.96 -27.32
C VAL A 122 -10.96 14.55 -26.93
N ALA A 123 -10.06 13.71 -26.35
CA ALA A 123 -10.33 12.30 -26.07
C ALA A 123 -10.98 12.03 -24.69
N GLY A 124 -11.63 13.00 -24.09
CA GLY A 124 -12.25 12.88 -22.75
C GLY A 124 -13.41 11.88 -22.62
N GLY A 125 -13.65 11.01 -23.61
CA GLY A 125 -14.85 10.19 -23.63
C GLY A 125 -14.69 8.69 -23.87
N LEU A 126 -13.58 8.21 -24.38
CA LEU A 126 -13.43 6.79 -24.73
C LEU A 126 -12.17 6.20 -24.10
N GLY A 127 -12.32 5.09 -23.39
CA GLY A 127 -11.31 4.42 -22.58
C GLY A 127 -9.89 4.37 -23.16
N GLY A 128 -8.87 4.44 -22.31
CA GLY A 128 -7.45 4.38 -22.69
C GLY A 128 -6.71 5.73 -22.67
N GLY A 129 -7.20 6.76 -21.96
CA GLY A 129 -6.51 8.02 -21.70
C GLY A 129 -5.35 7.87 -20.69
N ALA A 130 -4.57 8.97 -20.49
CA ALA A 130 -3.60 9.02 -19.41
C ALA A 130 -4.29 8.82 -18.06
N PRO A 131 -3.62 8.17 -17.07
CA PRO A 131 -4.20 7.96 -15.76
C PRO A 131 -4.46 9.29 -15.03
N TRP A 132 -5.52 9.32 -14.25
CA TRP A 132 -5.82 10.41 -13.32
C TRP A 132 -5.01 10.21 -12.04
N LEU A 133 -4.08 11.11 -11.78
CA LEU A 133 -3.13 10.99 -10.69
C LEU A 133 -3.39 12.07 -9.64
N VAL A 134 -3.59 11.64 -8.39
CA VAL A 134 -3.95 12.52 -7.27
C VAL A 134 -3.05 12.23 -6.07
N CYS A 135 -2.54 13.29 -5.45
CA CYS A 135 -1.86 13.18 -4.16
C CYS A 135 -2.91 13.24 -3.04
N ALA A 136 -3.20 12.09 -2.42
CA ALA A 136 -4.20 11.97 -1.36
C ALA A 136 -3.89 10.81 -0.41
N ASP A 137 -4.59 10.81 0.74
CA ASP A 137 -4.51 9.75 1.73
C ASP A 137 -5.48 8.61 1.37
N LEU A 138 -5.09 7.35 1.62
CA LEU A 138 -5.95 6.18 1.43
C LEU A 138 -7.14 6.17 2.39
N LEU A 139 -7.03 6.83 3.55
CA LEU A 139 -8.14 7.01 4.49
C LEU A 139 -9.15 8.07 4.05
N ALA A 140 -8.81 8.89 3.03
CA ALA A 140 -9.67 9.97 2.53
C ALA A 140 -9.69 9.99 1.00
N LEU A 141 -10.19 8.93 0.37
CA LEU A 141 -10.22 8.78 -1.08
C LEU A 141 -11.10 9.84 -1.73
N PRO A 142 -10.55 10.72 -2.60
CA PRO A 142 -11.29 11.79 -3.28
C PRO A 142 -12.01 11.28 -4.54
N LEU A 143 -12.72 10.16 -4.40
CA LEU A 143 -13.46 9.50 -5.47
C LEU A 143 -14.92 9.35 -5.08
N ALA A 144 -15.81 9.46 -6.07
CA ALA A 144 -17.23 9.26 -5.87
C ALA A 144 -17.55 7.82 -5.43
N PRO A 145 -18.58 7.61 -4.60
CA PRO A 145 -19.06 6.27 -4.28
C PRO A 145 -19.42 5.48 -5.55
N ARG A 146 -19.18 4.18 -5.55
CA ARG A 146 -19.54 3.26 -6.65
C ARG A 146 -19.03 3.71 -8.03
N SER A 147 -17.80 4.24 -8.09
CA SER A 147 -17.19 4.73 -9.33
C SER A 147 -16.10 3.81 -9.89
N ILE A 148 -15.60 2.85 -9.09
CA ILE A 148 -14.46 1.97 -9.38
C ILE A 148 -14.93 0.53 -9.49
N ASP A 149 -14.38 -0.22 -10.46
CA ASP A 149 -14.66 -1.65 -10.64
C ASP A 149 -13.56 -2.55 -10.03
N LEU A 150 -12.30 -2.05 -10.00
CA LEU A 150 -11.15 -2.73 -9.41
C LEU A 150 -10.34 -1.74 -8.56
N VAL A 151 -10.17 -2.04 -7.29
CA VAL A 151 -9.14 -1.42 -6.44
C VAL A 151 -7.95 -2.37 -6.42
N TRP A 152 -6.82 -1.85 -6.85
CA TRP A 152 -5.51 -2.48 -6.80
C TRP A 152 -4.66 -1.75 -5.76
N SER A 153 -3.97 -2.48 -4.86
CA SER A 153 -3.09 -1.87 -3.86
C SER A 153 -1.90 -2.78 -3.58
N ASN A 154 -0.74 -2.46 -4.13
CA ASN A 154 0.46 -3.27 -3.95
C ASN A 154 1.37 -2.64 -2.89
N LEU A 155 1.56 -3.33 -1.75
CA LEU A 155 2.46 -2.95 -0.66
C LEU A 155 2.27 -1.51 -0.17
N ALA A 156 1.02 -1.07 -0.03
CA ALA A 156 0.68 0.25 0.52
C ALA A 156 0.02 0.15 1.90
N LEU A 157 -0.76 -0.90 2.16
CA LEU A 157 -1.61 -1.03 3.35
C LEU A 157 -0.83 -1.15 4.67
N GLN A 158 0.39 -1.65 4.66
CA GLN A 158 1.25 -1.71 5.84
C GLN A 158 1.64 -0.32 6.40
N TRP A 159 1.36 0.74 5.66
CA TRP A 159 1.61 2.13 6.06
C TRP A 159 0.37 2.83 6.62
N VAL A 160 -0.75 2.12 6.73
CA VAL A 160 -2.03 2.62 7.21
C VAL A 160 -2.29 2.07 8.62
N ASN A 161 -2.56 2.95 9.59
CA ASN A 161 -2.83 2.54 10.96
C ASN A 161 -4.25 1.97 11.14
N ASP A 162 -5.21 2.46 10.38
CA ASP A 162 -6.62 2.07 10.46
C ASP A 162 -7.01 1.32 9.16
N LEU A 163 -6.69 0.02 9.11
CA LEU A 163 -7.06 -0.81 7.96
C LEU A 163 -8.58 -0.94 7.79
N PRO A 164 -9.39 -1.11 8.85
CA PRO A 164 -10.84 -1.10 8.72
C PRO A 164 -11.37 0.16 8.02
N ALA A 165 -10.90 1.35 8.38
CA ALA A 165 -11.30 2.60 7.72
C ALA A 165 -10.84 2.66 6.25
N ALA A 166 -9.64 2.15 5.93
CA ALA A 166 -9.19 2.05 4.54
C ALA A 166 -10.08 1.10 3.72
N PHE A 167 -10.42 -0.07 4.27
CA PHE A 167 -11.33 -1.02 3.63
C PHE A 167 -12.74 -0.45 3.45
N GLU A 168 -13.26 0.30 4.41
CA GLU A 168 -14.52 1.03 4.24
C GLU A 168 -14.43 2.03 3.10
N GLY A 169 -13.34 2.80 3.02
CA GLY A 169 -13.05 3.72 1.91
C GLY A 169 -13.02 3.01 0.55
N PHE A 170 -12.36 1.85 0.45
CA PHE A 170 -12.35 1.04 -0.76
C PHE A 170 -13.73 0.50 -1.10
N ARG A 171 -14.46 -0.03 -0.12
CA ARG A 171 -15.83 -0.50 -0.31
C ARG A 171 -16.77 0.62 -0.76
N ARG A 172 -16.61 1.83 -0.22
CA ARG A 172 -17.39 3.01 -0.64
C ARG A 172 -17.22 3.30 -2.12
N VAL A 173 -15.98 3.34 -2.62
CA VAL A 173 -15.69 3.71 -4.01
C VAL A 173 -15.95 2.57 -5.00
N LEU A 174 -15.84 1.31 -4.59
CA LEU A 174 -16.15 0.15 -5.42
C LEU A 174 -17.64 0.11 -5.80
N ARG A 175 -17.93 -0.30 -7.02
CA ARG A 175 -19.26 -0.74 -7.44
C ARG A 175 -19.60 -2.08 -6.80
N VAL A 176 -20.87 -2.41 -6.73
CA VAL A 176 -21.32 -3.76 -6.40
C VAL A 176 -20.76 -4.72 -7.46
N GLY A 177 -20.26 -5.86 -7.03
CA GLY A 177 -19.50 -6.79 -7.88
C GLY A 177 -18.10 -6.31 -8.26
N GLY A 178 -17.64 -5.19 -7.71
CA GLY A 178 -16.27 -4.73 -7.86
C GLY A 178 -15.30 -5.48 -6.96
N LEU A 179 -14.05 -5.57 -7.39
CA LEU A 179 -12.98 -6.33 -6.75
C LEU A 179 -12.03 -5.39 -6.00
N LEU A 180 -11.70 -5.74 -4.77
CA LEU A 180 -10.50 -5.30 -4.07
C LEU A 180 -9.42 -6.37 -4.24
N SER A 181 -8.24 -6.00 -4.73
CA SER A 181 -7.06 -6.86 -4.77
C SER A 181 -5.89 -6.08 -4.15
N PHE A 182 -5.16 -6.71 -3.23
CA PHE A 182 -4.08 -6.04 -2.53
C PHE A 182 -2.98 -6.98 -2.10
N THR A 183 -1.81 -6.39 -1.80
CA THR A 183 -0.73 -7.06 -1.06
C THR A 183 -0.33 -6.22 0.14
N THR A 184 0.12 -6.90 1.17
CA THR A 184 0.74 -6.28 2.35
C THR A 184 1.79 -7.23 2.94
N PHE A 185 2.49 -6.78 3.98
CA PHE A 185 3.43 -7.64 4.69
C PHE A 185 2.78 -8.26 5.92
N GLY A 186 3.20 -9.51 6.22
CA GLY A 186 2.83 -10.26 7.41
C GLY A 186 3.91 -10.23 8.49
N PRO A 187 3.59 -10.84 9.67
CA PRO A 187 4.39 -10.73 10.91
C PRO A 187 5.85 -11.18 10.82
N ASP A 188 6.16 -12.14 9.95
CA ASP A 188 7.54 -12.67 9.81
C ASP A 188 8.45 -11.77 8.95
N THR A 189 7.91 -10.69 8.39
CA THR A 189 8.71 -9.75 7.58
C THR A 189 9.82 -9.13 8.40
N LEU A 190 11.07 -9.21 7.88
CA LEU A 190 12.30 -8.69 8.49
C LEU A 190 12.51 -9.19 9.94
N ARG A 191 12.13 -10.44 10.24
CA ARG A 191 12.34 -11.06 11.54
C ARG A 191 13.82 -11.04 11.93
N GLU A 192 14.73 -11.21 10.98
CA GLU A 192 16.18 -11.18 11.20
C GLU A 192 16.65 -9.81 11.76
N VAL A 193 16.09 -8.72 11.22
CA VAL A 193 16.38 -7.36 11.71
C VAL A 193 15.80 -7.17 13.11
N ARG A 194 14.57 -7.64 13.34
CA ARG A 194 13.91 -7.56 14.63
C ARG A 194 14.68 -8.32 15.71
N GLU A 195 15.12 -9.54 15.40
CA GLU A 195 15.94 -10.38 16.29
C GLU A 195 17.30 -9.73 16.56
N ALA A 196 17.96 -9.19 15.55
CA ALA A 196 19.24 -8.53 15.71
C ALA A 196 19.18 -7.30 16.64
N PHE A 197 18.07 -6.57 16.66
CA PHE A 197 17.85 -5.45 17.57
C PHE A 197 17.32 -5.85 18.95
N ALA A 198 16.88 -7.09 19.18
CA ALA A 198 16.26 -7.51 20.42
C ALA A 198 17.18 -7.22 21.62
N GLY A 199 16.67 -6.45 22.60
CA GLY A 199 17.42 -6.07 23.81
C GLY A 199 18.57 -5.07 23.59
N LEU A 200 18.74 -4.46 22.43
CA LEU A 200 19.82 -3.49 22.16
C LEU A 200 19.44 -2.02 22.46
N GLY A 201 18.32 -1.78 23.09
CA GLY A 201 17.92 -0.43 23.49
C GLY A 201 16.40 -0.25 23.49
N PRO A 202 15.94 0.91 23.95
CA PRO A 202 14.51 1.23 23.98
C PRO A 202 13.99 1.56 22.58
N GLY A 203 12.68 1.41 22.41
CA GLY A 203 11.97 1.79 21.19
C GLY A 203 11.79 0.65 20.19
N THR A 204 11.07 0.97 19.12
CA THR A 204 10.78 0.05 18.03
C THR A 204 11.84 0.17 16.93
N HIS A 205 12.27 -0.95 16.35
CA HIS A 205 13.26 -0.97 15.28
C HIS A 205 12.69 -1.47 13.94
N THR A 206 11.55 -2.18 13.99
CA THR A 206 10.79 -2.64 12.82
C THR A 206 9.31 -2.30 13.02
N SER A 207 8.56 -2.18 11.93
CA SER A 207 7.11 -2.08 11.98
C SER A 207 6.49 -3.40 12.45
N ARG A 208 5.34 -3.33 13.13
CA ARG A 208 4.46 -4.47 13.37
C ARG A 208 3.56 -4.64 12.16
N PHE A 209 3.51 -5.86 11.63
CA PHE A 209 2.61 -6.21 10.54
C PHE A 209 1.47 -7.07 11.07
N ILE A 210 0.31 -6.98 10.43
CA ILE A 210 -0.92 -7.66 10.84
C ILE A 210 -0.95 -9.05 10.20
N ASP A 211 -1.43 -10.05 10.95
CA ASP A 211 -1.61 -11.40 10.45
C ASP A 211 -2.69 -11.46 9.36
N MET A 212 -2.54 -12.38 8.39
CA MET A 212 -3.48 -12.50 7.28
C MET A 212 -4.89 -12.88 7.72
N HIS A 213 -5.03 -13.65 8.82
CA HIS A 213 -6.35 -14.03 9.34
C HIS A 213 -7.09 -12.82 9.92
N ASP A 214 -6.37 -11.97 10.68
CA ASP A 214 -6.93 -10.71 11.20
C ASP A 214 -7.37 -9.79 10.06
N ILE A 215 -6.58 -9.73 8.96
CA ILE A 215 -6.94 -8.94 7.77
C ILE A 215 -8.18 -9.52 7.09
N GLY A 216 -8.26 -10.85 6.99
CA GLY A 216 -9.44 -11.55 6.45
C GLY A 216 -10.70 -11.25 7.25
N ASP A 217 -10.61 -11.29 8.57
CA ASP A 217 -11.70 -10.95 9.48
C ASP A 217 -12.14 -9.47 9.34
N MET A 218 -11.19 -8.55 9.20
CA MET A 218 -11.48 -7.13 8.92
C MET A 218 -12.26 -6.95 7.61
N LEU A 219 -11.94 -7.72 6.57
CA LEU A 219 -12.67 -7.68 5.29
C LEU A 219 -14.11 -8.17 5.46
N VAL A 220 -14.31 -9.29 6.15
CA VAL A 220 -15.65 -9.84 6.44
C VAL A 220 -16.47 -8.83 7.23
N HIS A 221 -15.94 -8.32 8.35
CA HIS A 221 -16.60 -7.31 9.17
C HIS A 221 -16.85 -6.00 8.41
N GLY A 222 -15.95 -5.64 7.49
CA GLY A 222 -16.11 -4.51 6.59
C GLY A 222 -17.15 -4.69 5.49
N GLY A 223 -17.83 -5.86 5.43
CA GLY A 223 -18.90 -6.15 4.46
C GLY A 223 -18.41 -6.47 3.06
N PHE A 224 -17.20 -7.00 2.93
CA PHE A 224 -16.75 -7.66 1.72
C PHE A 224 -17.22 -9.12 1.69
N ALA A 225 -17.43 -9.65 0.49
CA ALA A 225 -17.78 -11.05 0.27
C ALA A 225 -16.58 -11.83 -0.24
N ASP A 226 -16.59 -13.11 0.04
CA ASP A 226 -15.65 -14.11 -0.50
C ASP A 226 -14.17 -13.67 -0.39
N PRO A 227 -13.69 -13.23 0.80
CA PRO A 227 -12.30 -12.88 0.96
C PRO A 227 -11.43 -14.13 0.76
N VAL A 228 -10.47 -14.03 -0.13
CA VAL A 228 -9.44 -15.05 -0.33
C VAL A 228 -8.11 -14.45 0.09
N MET A 229 -7.46 -15.12 1.03
CA MET A 229 -6.16 -14.73 1.56
C MET A 229 -5.14 -15.82 1.24
N ASP A 230 -3.98 -15.42 0.77
CA ASP A 230 -2.84 -16.30 0.48
C ASP A 230 -1.57 -15.65 1.02
N MET A 231 -0.58 -16.47 1.39
CA MET A 231 0.68 -15.99 1.96
C MET A 231 1.85 -16.77 1.37
N GLU A 232 2.90 -16.04 1.02
CA GLU A 232 4.18 -16.65 0.67
C GLU A 232 5.34 -15.96 1.40
N LYS A 233 6.41 -16.71 1.66
CA LYS A 233 7.66 -16.19 2.23
C LYS A 233 8.69 -16.06 1.13
N LEU A 234 9.11 -14.83 0.86
CA LEU A 234 10.22 -14.51 -0.03
C LEU A 234 11.45 -14.22 0.81
N THR A 235 12.59 -14.81 0.44
CA THR A 235 13.86 -14.55 1.13
C THR A 235 14.83 -13.91 0.15
N LEU A 236 15.17 -12.65 0.38
CA LEU A 236 16.29 -12.00 -0.26
C LEU A 236 17.56 -12.27 0.52
N THR A 237 18.69 -12.37 -0.16
CA THR A 237 19.97 -12.63 0.49
C THR A 237 20.99 -11.55 0.13
N TYR A 238 21.75 -11.07 1.11
CA TYR A 238 22.69 -9.98 0.99
C TYR A 238 24.10 -10.39 1.37
N ALA A 239 25.11 -9.81 0.72
CA ALA A 239 26.51 -10.08 1.04
C ALA A 239 26.94 -9.46 2.39
N THR A 240 26.30 -8.36 2.78
CA THR A 240 26.61 -7.65 4.04
C THR A 240 25.34 -7.06 4.67
N PRO A 241 25.32 -6.86 6.01
CA PRO A 241 24.20 -6.17 6.67
C PRO A 241 23.98 -4.76 6.13
N GLN A 242 25.06 -4.06 5.76
CA GLN A 242 24.99 -2.70 5.22
C GLN A 242 24.28 -2.66 3.87
N ALA A 243 24.52 -3.66 3.00
CA ALA A 243 23.84 -3.77 1.71
C ALA A 243 22.31 -3.94 1.91
N MET A 244 21.92 -4.84 2.84
CA MET A 244 20.51 -5.07 3.19
C MET A 244 19.84 -3.79 3.71
N LEU A 245 20.43 -3.16 4.72
CA LEU A 245 19.87 -1.94 5.32
C LEU A 245 19.88 -0.77 4.34
N GLY A 246 20.86 -0.71 3.43
CA GLY A 246 20.96 0.28 2.36
C GLY A 246 19.80 0.17 1.37
N GLU A 247 19.43 -1.04 0.95
CA GLU A 247 18.31 -1.27 0.03
C GLU A 247 16.98 -0.91 0.69
N LEU A 248 16.73 -1.34 1.93
CA LEU A 248 15.54 -0.97 2.68
C LEU A 248 15.40 0.55 2.82
N LYS A 249 16.52 1.27 3.00
CA LYS A 249 16.53 2.73 3.04
C LYS A 249 16.24 3.35 1.68
N ALA A 250 16.77 2.77 0.60
CA ALA A 250 16.62 3.29 -0.76
C ALA A 250 15.16 3.28 -1.25
N ILE A 251 14.38 2.26 -0.86
CA ILE A 251 12.94 2.18 -1.15
C ILE A 251 12.07 2.99 -0.17
N GLY A 252 12.66 3.68 0.81
CA GLY A 252 11.92 4.42 1.83
C GLY A 252 11.30 3.57 2.93
N ALA A 253 11.45 2.23 2.87
CA ALA A 253 10.86 1.26 3.82
C ALA A 253 11.67 1.13 5.13
N THR A 254 12.08 2.25 5.71
CA THR A 254 12.70 2.28 7.03
C THR A 254 11.63 2.36 8.12
N ASN A 255 12.01 2.02 9.35
CA ASN A 255 11.10 2.15 10.49
C ASN A 255 10.48 3.55 10.59
N ARG A 256 9.16 3.62 10.52
CA ARG A 256 8.35 4.86 10.59
C ARG A 256 7.39 4.87 11.77
N THR A 257 7.58 3.98 12.76
CA THR A 257 6.72 3.92 13.93
C THR A 257 6.90 5.14 14.84
N LEU A 258 5.88 5.47 15.61
CA LEU A 258 5.92 6.56 16.59
C LEU A 258 6.95 6.29 17.67
N GLY A 259 7.11 5.04 18.09
CA GLY A 259 8.07 4.61 19.11
C GLY A 259 9.51 4.43 18.60
N ARG A 260 9.83 4.78 17.35
CA ARG A 260 11.19 4.69 16.84
C ARG A 260 12.14 5.62 17.60
N PRO A 261 13.40 5.23 17.82
CA PRO A 261 14.41 6.14 18.36
C PRO A 261 14.54 7.38 17.47
N ARG A 262 14.46 8.58 18.06
CA ARG A 262 14.58 9.85 17.33
C ARG A 262 16.02 10.34 17.21
N GLY A 263 16.92 9.78 18.05
CA GLY A 263 18.35 10.07 18.03
C GLY A 263 19.15 9.14 17.13
N LEU A 264 20.45 9.38 17.05
CA LEU A 264 21.39 8.48 16.39
C LEU A 264 21.56 7.21 17.25
N THR A 265 21.51 6.06 16.60
CA THR A 265 21.86 4.79 17.26
C THR A 265 23.35 4.83 17.66
N GLY A 266 23.62 4.60 18.94
CA GLY A 266 24.98 4.60 19.45
C GLY A 266 25.87 3.59 18.72
N ARG A 267 27.18 3.92 18.55
CA ARG A 267 28.13 3.07 17.82
C ARG A 267 28.18 1.63 18.33
N LYS A 268 28.12 1.44 19.66
CA LYS A 268 28.13 0.08 20.28
C LYS A 268 26.87 -0.72 19.91
N THR A 269 25.70 -0.10 20.04
CA THR A 269 24.41 -0.73 19.66
C THR A 269 24.39 -1.09 18.17
N TRP A 270 24.84 -0.17 17.32
CA TRP A 270 24.91 -0.39 15.88
C TRP A 270 25.86 -1.55 15.52
N ALA A 271 27.07 -1.57 16.10
CA ALA A 271 28.04 -2.64 15.87
C ALA A 271 27.50 -4.00 16.36
N ALA A 272 26.85 -4.04 17.54
CA ALA A 272 26.26 -5.26 18.08
C ALA A 272 25.13 -5.81 17.16
N MET A 273 24.26 -4.93 16.63
CA MET A 273 23.21 -5.32 15.70
C MET A 273 23.81 -5.89 14.40
N LEU A 274 24.82 -5.22 13.81
CA LEU A 274 25.47 -5.71 12.60
C LEU A 274 26.10 -7.10 12.83
N ALA A 275 26.83 -7.28 13.95
CA ALA A 275 27.43 -8.57 14.29
C ALA A 275 26.37 -9.68 14.45
N ARG A 276 25.21 -9.37 15.05
CA ARG A 276 24.10 -10.35 15.14
C ARG A 276 23.52 -10.70 13.78
N LEU A 277 23.40 -9.75 12.85
CA LEU A 277 22.98 -10.04 11.48
C LEU A 277 23.99 -10.90 10.73
N GLU A 278 25.29 -10.69 10.95
CA GLU A 278 26.37 -11.51 10.36
C GLU A 278 26.32 -12.95 10.84
N VAL A 279 25.96 -13.18 12.11
CA VAL A 279 25.78 -14.54 12.66
C VAL A 279 24.64 -15.30 11.99
N LEU A 280 23.63 -14.58 11.48
CA LEU A 280 22.51 -15.21 10.74
C LEU A 280 22.87 -15.59 9.30
N ALA A 281 24.08 -15.29 8.83
CA ALA A 281 24.50 -15.62 7.48
C ALA A 281 24.47 -17.14 7.23
N LYS A 282 23.91 -17.54 6.08
CA LYS A 282 23.92 -18.90 5.55
C LYS A 282 24.68 -18.87 4.23
N ASP A 283 25.62 -19.73 4.06
CA ASP A 283 26.51 -19.79 2.88
C ASP A 283 27.12 -18.42 2.52
N GLY A 284 27.56 -17.68 3.55
CA GLY A 284 28.16 -16.35 3.41
C GLY A 284 27.17 -15.25 3.03
N ARG A 285 25.85 -15.48 3.09
CA ARG A 285 24.83 -14.50 2.75
C ARG A 285 23.82 -14.33 3.89
N ILE A 286 23.43 -13.09 4.14
CA ILE A 286 22.49 -12.71 5.20
C ILE A 286 21.08 -12.76 4.62
N PRO A 287 20.17 -13.57 5.19
CA PRO A 287 18.78 -13.60 4.75
C PRO A 287 18.01 -12.40 5.26
N ALA A 288 17.07 -11.93 4.45
CA ALA A 288 16.00 -11.02 4.84
C ALA A 288 14.67 -11.65 4.38
N THR A 289 13.87 -12.05 5.35
CA THR A 289 12.58 -12.70 5.11
C THR A 289 11.50 -11.63 4.90
N PHE A 290 10.67 -11.82 3.88
CA PHE A 290 9.47 -11.05 3.61
C PHE A 290 8.30 -12.02 3.54
N GLU A 291 7.40 -11.92 4.49
CA GLU A 291 6.11 -12.58 4.45
C GLU A 291 5.14 -11.69 3.69
N VAL A 292 4.74 -12.14 2.53
CA VAL A 292 3.85 -11.37 1.65
C VAL A 292 2.46 -11.96 1.73
N VAL A 293 1.51 -11.15 2.14
CA VAL A 293 0.09 -11.47 2.15
C VAL A 293 -0.55 -10.92 0.89
N TYR A 294 -1.23 -11.78 0.15
CA TYR A 294 -2.07 -11.45 -1.00
C TYR A 294 -3.52 -11.60 -0.59
N GLY A 295 -4.32 -10.57 -0.79
CA GLY A 295 -5.73 -10.60 -0.49
C GLY A 295 -6.57 -10.12 -1.66
N HIS A 296 -7.73 -10.76 -1.85
CA HIS A 296 -8.79 -10.19 -2.66
C HIS A 296 -10.16 -10.47 -2.07
N ALA A 297 -11.09 -9.54 -2.32
CA ALA A 297 -12.46 -9.66 -1.86
C ALA A 297 -13.40 -8.86 -2.75
N TRP A 298 -14.65 -9.28 -2.82
CA TRP A 298 -15.67 -8.65 -3.64
C TRP A 298 -16.55 -7.71 -2.84
N LYS A 299 -16.97 -6.61 -3.44
CA LYS A 299 -18.07 -5.83 -2.86
C LYS A 299 -19.39 -6.50 -3.15
N ALA A 300 -19.97 -7.10 -2.12
CA ALA A 300 -21.26 -7.74 -2.21
C ALA A 300 -22.43 -6.76 -2.44
N GLU A 301 -23.54 -7.27 -2.95
CA GLU A 301 -24.84 -6.61 -2.85
C GLU A 301 -25.19 -6.35 -1.37
N PRO A 302 -25.80 -5.21 -1.04
CA PRO A 302 -26.30 -4.98 0.31
C PRO A 302 -27.36 -6.05 0.67
N THR A 303 -27.15 -6.75 1.77
CA THR A 303 -28.15 -7.71 2.29
C THR A 303 -29.18 -7.06 3.19
N ARG A 304 -28.96 -5.78 3.57
CA ARG A 304 -29.88 -4.99 4.39
C ARG A 304 -30.04 -3.59 3.82
N THR A 305 -31.21 -3.00 4.02
CA THR A 305 -31.47 -1.59 3.73
C THR A 305 -30.73 -0.70 4.77
N PRO A 306 -30.58 0.62 4.51
CA PRO A 306 -30.02 1.55 5.49
C PRO A 306 -30.75 1.54 6.83
N GLU A 307 -32.07 1.23 6.84
CA GLU A 307 -32.91 1.13 8.01
C GLU A 307 -32.80 -0.24 8.72
N GLY A 308 -31.93 -1.16 8.23
CA GLY A 308 -31.62 -2.44 8.85
C GLY A 308 -32.55 -3.60 8.40
N HIS A 309 -33.51 -3.39 7.50
CA HIS A 309 -34.39 -4.45 6.97
C HIS A 309 -33.63 -5.39 6.04
N ALA A 310 -33.88 -6.69 6.13
CA ALA A 310 -33.29 -7.68 5.22
C ALA A 310 -33.81 -7.47 3.79
N ILE A 311 -32.88 -7.45 2.82
CA ILE A 311 -33.20 -7.43 1.39
C ILE A 311 -33.31 -8.88 0.93
N VAL A 312 -34.50 -9.31 0.53
CA VAL A 312 -34.72 -10.63 -0.05
C VAL A 312 -34.90 -10.48 -1.55
N THR A 313 -33.93 -11.00 -2.31
CA THR A 313 -34.02 -11.03 -3.78
C THR A 313 -34.74 -12.27 -4.22
N LEU A 314 -35.97 -12.13 -4.73
CA LEU A 314 -36.72 -13.23 -5.30
C LEU A 314 -36.29 -13.44 -6.75
N THR A 315 -35.53 -14.51 -7.02
CA THR A 315 -35.17 -14.91 -8.39
C THR A 315 -36.33 -15.74 -8.95
N ARG A 316 -36.97 -15.28 -10.03
CA ARG A 316 -37.96 -16.14 -10.73
C ARG A 316 -37.24 -17.34 -11.31
N PRO A 317 -37.71 -18.60 -11.04
CA PRO A 317 -37.16 -19.76 -11.75
C PRO A 317 -37.46 -19.62 -13.25
N GLY A 318 -36.41 -19.64 -14.09
CA GLY A 318 -36.57 -19.66 -15.55
C GLY A 318 -35.98 -18.48 -16.33
N ALA A 319 -35.35 -17.49 -15.70
CA ALA A 319 -34.56 -16.49 -16.41
C ALA A 319 -33.09 -16.95 -16.45
N ALA A 320 -32.77 -17.84 -17.38
CA ALA A 320 -31.37 -18.12 -17.75
C ALA A 320 -30.78 -16.88 -18.43
N ARG A 321 -29.59 -16.45 -17.96
CA ARG A 321 -28.76 -15.44 -18.64
C ARG A 321 -27.91 -16.09 -19.73
#